data_d10db9a57532bcbd4ddc61098ebf68aa
#
_entry.id   d10db9a57532bcbd4ddc61098ebf68aa
#
_cell.length_a   1.000
_cell.length_b   1.000
_cell.length_c   1.000
_cell.angle_alpha   90.00
_cell.angle_beta   90.00
_cell.angle_gamma   90.00
#
_symmetry.space_group_name_H-M   'P 1'
#
loop_
_entity.id
_entity.type
_entity.pdbx_description
1 polymer ?
#
loop_
_entity_poly.entity_id
_entity_poly.type
_entity_poly.pdbx_seq_one_letter_code
_entity_poly.pdbx_strand_id
1 'polypeptide(L)'
;MNAQQLRNSILQQAIQGKLVPQDPADEPASVLFQRIRKEKERLVKEGKLKKKDLESKPIEEDEIPFEIPKGWVWCKLNDCLDVRDGTHDTPKYVTSGYPLVTSKNLRNGIIDFKGALFISKEDHEAISCRSKVDENDILYAMIGTVGNPVLVRHKVFDFSIKKHGFI
;
A
#
# COMPACT_ATOMS: atom_id res chain seq x y z
N MET A 1 -2.18 -33.46 2.55
CA MET A 1 -2.06 -31.98 2.47
C MET A 1 -0.63 -31.60 2.83
N ASN A 2 0.07 -30.86 1.97
CA ASN A 2 1.42 -30.41 2.28
C ASN A 2 1.39 -29.07 3.06
N ALA A 3 2.55 -28.64 3.60
CA ALA A 3 2.64 -27.42 4.41
C ALA A 3 2.16 -26.15 3.67
N GLN A 4 2.44 -26.04 2.37
CA GLN A 4 1.99 -24.91 1.56
C GLN A 4 0.47 -24.90 1.36
N GLN A 5 -0.15 -26.06 1.14
CA GLN A 5 -1.59 -26.19 1.03
C GLN A 5 -2.29 -25.83 2.36
N LEU A 6 -1.74 -26.26 3.49
CA LEU A 6 -2.26 -25.90 4.81
C LEU A 6 -2.18 -24.37 5.03
N ARG A 7 -1.02 -23.77 4.75
CA ARG A 7 -0.84 -22.31 4.85
C ARG A 7 -1.86 -21.56 3.99
N ASN A 8 -2.02 -21.95 2.75
CA ASN A 8 -2.98 -21.30 1.84
C ASN A 8 -4.41 -21.43 2.35
N SER A 9 -4.78 -22.62 2.88
CA SER A 9 -6.12 -22.83 3.47
C SER A 9 -6.36 -21.93 4.68
N ILE A 10 -5.38 -21.79 5.57
CA ILE A 10 -5.47 -20.90 6.75
C ILE A 10 -5.62 -19.44 6.29
N LEU A 11 -4.82 -19.00 5.34
CA LEU A 11 -4.90 -17.64 4.80
C LEU A 11 -6.27 -17.39 4.15
N GLN A 12 -6.78 -18.34 3.39
CA GLN A 12 -8.11 -18.26 2.76
C GLN A 12 -9.22 -18.11 3.80
N GLN A 13 -9.17 -18.86 4.89
CA GLN A 13 -10.11 -18.74 6.00
C GLN A 13 -9.99 -17.37 6.69
N ALA A 14 -8.77 -16.88 6.88
CA ALA A 14 -8.51 -15.59 7.51
C ALA A 14 -9.10 -14.43 6.71
N ILE A 15 -8.82 -14.36 5.39
CA ILE A 15 -9.30 -13.25 4.53
C ILE A 15 -10.83 -13.26 4.35
N GLN A 16 -11.47 -14.42 4.52
CA GLN A 16 -12.93 -14.53 4.49
C GLN A 16 -13.59 -14.27 5.87
N GLY A 17 -12.80 -13.95 6.90
CA GLY A 17 -13.30 -13.79 8.26
C GLY A 17 -13.86 -15.06 8.91
N LYS A 18 -13.44 -16.26 8.41
CA LYS A 18 -13.92 -17.57 8.87
C LYS A 18 -12.95 -18.28 9.80
N LEU A 19 -11.74 -17.75 9.99
CA LEU A 19 -10.70 -18.40 10.79
C LEU A 19 -11.01 -18.38 12.29
N VAL A 20 -11.59 -17.29 12.76
CA VAL A 20 -12.02 -17.09 14.15
C VAL A 20 -13.46 -16.59 14.20
N PRO A 21 -14.22 -16.89 15.27
CA PRO A 21 -15.54 -16.30 15.47
C PRO A 21 -15.45 -14.77 15.49
N GLN A 22 -16.43 -14.11 14.89
CA GLN A 22 -16.55 -12.65 14.97
C GLN A 22 -17.10 -12.26 16.34
N ASP A 23 -16.51 -11.25 16.98
CA ASP A 23 -17.03 -10.70 18.24
C ASP A 23 -18.15 -9.68 17.95
N PRO A 24 -19.37 -9.89 18.44
CA PRO A 24 -20.46 -8.93 18.26
C PRO A 24 -20.22 -7.59 18.95
N ALA A 25 -19.27 -7.50 19.90
CA ALA A 25 -18.90 -6.29 20.58
C ALA A 25 -17.90 -5.43 19.80
N ASP A 26 -17.28 -6.00 18.77
CA ASP A 26 -16.37 -5.25 17.89
C ASP A 26 -17.12 -4.15 17.13
N GLU A 27 -16.50 -2.97 17.06
CA GLU A 27 -17.03 -1.88 16.25
C GLU A 27 -17.11 -2.29 14.78
N PRO A 28 -18.28 -2.16 14.12
CA PRO A 28 -18.40 -2.48 12.70
C PRO A 28 -17.45 -1.64 11.83
N ALA A 29 -16.80 -2.26 10.85
CA ALA A 29 -15.86 -1.58 9.94
C ALA A 29 -16.49 -0.38 9.20
N SER A 30 -17.82 -0.38 9.00
CA SER A 30 -18.55 0.74 8.42
C SER A 30 -18.43 2.04 9.25
N VAL A 31 -18.30 1.94 10.57
CA VAL A 31 -18.11 3.09 11.46
C VAL A 31 -16.72 3.67 11.29
N LEU A 32 -15.69 2.82 11.27
CA LEU A 32 -14.32 3.24 10.98
C LEU A 32 -14.23 3.87 9.58
N PHE A 33 -14.85 3.24 8.58
CA PHE A 33 -14.87 3.74 7.21
C PHE A 33 -15.50 5.14 7.11
N GLN A 34 -16.61 5.39 7.81
CA GLN A 34 -17.21 6.71 7.88
C GLN A 34 -16.30 7.74 8.56
N ARG A 35 -15.56 7.37 9.62
CA ARG A 35 -14.58 8.25 10.26
C ARG A 35 -13.45 8.63 9.29
N ILE A 36 -12.90 7.67 8.56
CA ILE A 36 -11.87 7.90 7.55
C ILE A 36 -12.39 8.86 6.48
N ARG A 37 -13.62 8.67 6.00
CA ARG A 37 -14.22 9.53 4.99
C ARG A 37 -14.39 10.97 5.49
N LYS A 38 -14.89 11.15 6.70
CA LYS A 38 -15.02 12.49 7.33
C LYS A 38 -13.65 13.16 7.50
N GLU A 39 -12.62 12.41 7.86
CA GLU A 39 -11.27 12.95 8.00
C GLU A 39 -10.71 13.38 6.63
N LYS A 40 -10.89 12.59 5.58
CA LYS A 40 -10.52 12.97 4.21
C LYS A 40 -11.25 14.25 3.76
N GLU A 41 -12.55 14.37 4.04
CA GLU A 41 -13.33 15.59 3.76
C GLU A 41 -12.75 16.81 4.48
N ARG A 42 -12.32 16.64 5.75
CA ARG A 42 -11.65 17.69 6.52
C ARG A 42 -10.33 18.11 5.86
N LEU A 43 -9.50 17.12 5.49
CA LEU A 43 -8.20 17.37 4.82
C LEU A 43 -8.36 18.07 3.47
N VAL A 44 -9.41 17.77 2.72
CA VAL A 44 -9.74 18.49 1.48
C VAL A 44 -10.11 19.94 1.76
N LYS A 45 -10.93 20.21 2.78
CA LYS A 45 -11.28 21.58 3.19
C LYS A 45 -10.07 22.39 3.66
N GLU A 46 -9.09 21.72 4.28
CA GLU A 46 -7.82 22.32 4.69
C GLU A 46 -6.81 22.47 3.53
N GLY A 47 -7.15 22.03 2.33
CA GLY A 47 -6.25 22.09 1.16
C GLY A 47 -5.09 21.07 1.19
N LYS A 48 -5.12 20.09 2.12
CA LYS A 48 -4.11 19.03 2.25
C LYS A 48 -4.33 17.87 1.28
N LEU A 49 -5.57 17.64 0.87
CA LEU A 49 -5.96 16.67 -0.15
C LEU A 49 -6.73 17.36 -1.27
N LYS A 50 -6.73 16.76 -2.45
CA LYS A 50 -7.49 17.25 -3.60
C LYS A 50 -8.90 16.68 -3.57
N LYS A 51 -9.88 17.43 -4.05
CA LYS A 51 -11.30 16.99 -4.13
C LYS A 51 -11.45 15.64 -4.85
N LYS A 52 -10.66 15.39 -5.89
CA LYS A 52 -10.64 14.11 -6.62
C LYS A 52 -10.28 12.91 -5.73
N ASP A 53 -9.57 13.12 -4.63
CA ASP A 53 -9.13 12.06 -3.71
C ASP A 53 -10.29 11.59 -2.79
N LEU A 54 -11.45 12.28 -2.86
CA LEU A 54 -12.71 11.86 -2.23
C LEU A 54 -13.60 11.06 -3.19
N GLU A 55 -13.33 11.12 -4.49
CA GLU A 55 -14.17 10.47 -5.49
C GLU A 55 -13.80 9.00 -5.59
N SER A 56 -14.67 8.15 -5.06
CA SER A 56 -14.58 6.70 -5.20
C SER A 56 -15.76 6.19 -6.02
N LYS A 57 -15.48 5.36 -7.00
CA LYS A 57 -16.54 4.64 -7.73
C LYS A 57 -17.11 3.56 -6.81
N PRO A 58 -18.43 3.33 -6.84
CA PRO A 58 -19.01 2.18 -6.15
C PRO A 58 -18.29 0.89 -6.52
N ILE A 59 -18.31 -0.07 -5.62
CA ILE A 59 -17.83 -1.42 -5.90
C ILE A 59 -18.98 -2.15 -6.62
N GLU A 60 -18.72 -2.63 -7.82
CA GLU A 60 -19.67 -3.42 -8.58
C GLU A 60 -19.74 -4.85 -8.04
N GLU A 61 -20.84 -5.56 -8.24
CA GLU A 61 -21.02 -6.92 -7.71
C GLU A 61 -19.98 -7.92 -8.21
N ASP A 62 -19.52 -7.77 -9.43
CA ASP A 62 -18.46 -8.60 -10.04
C ASP A 62 -17.06 -8.30 -9.51
N GLU A 63 -16.86 -7.16 -8.84
CA GLU A 63 -15.63 -6.85 -8.12
C GLU A 63 -15.55 -7.54 -6.74
N ILE A 64 -16.66 -8.13 -6.23
CA ILE A 64 -16.73 -8.76 -4.92
C ILE A 64 -16.34 -10.25 -5.03
N PRO A 65 -15.16 -10.66 -4.54
CA PRO A 65 -14.66 -12.02 -4.75
C PRO A 65 -15.34 -13.08 -3.86
N PHE A 66 -15.94 -12.68 -2.74
CA PHE A 66 -16.61 -13.58 -1.78
C PHE A 66 -17.44 -12.79 -0.77
N GLU A 67 -18.35 -13.48 -0.08
CA GLU A 67 -19.13 -12.93 1.03
C GLU A 67 -18.26 -12.70 2.27
N ILE A 68 -18.52 -11.60 2.98
CA ILE A 68 -17.82 -11.22 4.21
C ILE A 68 -18.75 -11.22 5.42
N PRO A 69 -18.22 -11.30 6.66
CA PRO A 69 -19.02 -11.18 7.89
C PRO A 69 -19.75 -9.84 7.99
N LYS A 70 -20.85 -9.81 8.77
CA LYS A 70 -21.68 -8.60 8.95
C LYS A 70 -20.94 -7.37 9.45
N GLY A 71 -19.87 -7.54 10.23
CA GLY A 71 -19.08 -6.45 10.78
C GLY A 71 -18.07 -5.88 9.79
N TRP A 72 -17.90 -6.49 8.63
CA TRP A 72 -16.92 -6.11 7.61
C TRP A 72 -17.54 -5.26 6.51
N VAL A 73 -16.71 -4.55 5.76
CA VAL A 73 -17.14 -3.76 4.60
C VAL A 73 -16.10 -3.87 3.49
N TRP A 74 -16.56 -4.05 2.28
CA TRP A 74 -15.71 -3.89 1.09
C TRP A 74 -15.47 -2.40 0.82
N CYS A 75 -14.22 -2.03 0.55
CA CYS A 75 -13.85 -0.69 0.14
C CYS A 75 -12.69 -0.74 -0.86
N LYS A 76 -12.55 0.28 -1.68
CA LYS A 76 -11.36 0.43 -2.52
C LYS A 76 -10.20 0.92 -1.67
N LEU A 77 -9.00 0.50 -2.01
CA LEU A 77 -7.81 0.83 -1.21
C LEU A 77 -7.63 2.35 -1.06
N ASN A 78 -7.88 3.11 -2.13
CA ASN A 78 -7.88 4.58 -2.10
C ASN A 78 -8.90 5.22 -1.15
N ASP A 79 -9.92 4.48 -0.73
CA ASP A 79 -10.90 5.01 0.23
C ASP A 79 -10.32 5.08 1.64
N CYS A 80 -9.40 4.16 1.96
CA CYS A 80 -8.84 4.01 3.30
C CYS A 80 -7.40 4.50 3.41
N LEU A 81 -6.62 4.44 2.33
CA LEU A 81 -5.19 4.75 2.31
C LEU A 81 -4.88 5.83 1.28
N ASP A 82 -3.74 6.48 1.44
CA ASP A 82 -3.15 7.36 0.43
C ASP A 82 -2.28 6.52 -0.50
N VAL A 83 -2.83 6.14 -1.64
CA VAL A 83 -2.16 5.29 -2.62
C VAL A 83 -1.38 6.14 -3.60
N ARG A 84 -0.08 5.94 -3.66
CA ARG A 84 0.82 6.71 -4.52
C ARG A 84 1.66 5.80 -5.42
N ASP A 85 1.90 6.27 -6.62
CA ASP A 85 2.82 5.65 -7.56
C ASP A 85 4.24 6.19 -7.39
N GLY A 86 5.25 5.36 -7.56
CA GLY A 86 6.64 5.79 -7.72
C GLY A 86 6.88 6.57 -9.02
N THR A 87 8.13 6.96 -9.27
CA THR A 87 8.47 7.68 -10.50
C THR A 87 8.34 6.82 -11.75
N HIS A 88 7.75 7.38 -12.80
CA HIS A 88 7.65 6.76 -14.13
C HIS A 88 8.97 6.89 -14.91
N ASP A 89 9.61 8.05 -14.75
CA ASP A 89 10.85 8.34 -15.43
C ASP A 89 12.00 7.51 -14.87
N THR A 90 13.01 7.27 -15.67
CA THR A 90 14.25 6.68 -15.21
C THR A 90 15.26 7.81 -14.99
N PRO A 91 15.51 8.20 -13.72
CA PRO A 91 16.51 9.20 -13.42
C PRO A 91 17.90 8.73 -13.86
N LYS A 92 18.83 9.65 -14.01
CA LYS A 92 20.22 9.29 -14.25
C LYS A 92 20.83 8.66 -13.01
N TYR A 93 21.41 7.48 -13.19
CA TYR A 93 22.08 6.81 -12.08
C TYR A 93 23.44 7.46 -11.80
N VAL A 94 23.74 7.55 -10.52
CA VAL A 94 25.00 8.08 -10.00
C VAL A 94 25.71 7.03 -9.16
N THR A 95 27.00 7.24 -8.87
CA THR A 95 27.80 6.30 -8.08
C THR A 95 27.48 6.32 -6.59
N SER A 96 26.96 7.44 -6.09
CA SER A 96 26.53 7.62 -4.70
C SER A 96 25.39 8.63 -4.63
N GLY A 97 24.47 8.45 -3.67
CA GLY A 97 23.29 9.31 -3.52
C GLY A 97 22.17 8.60 -2.79
N TYR A 98 20.94 8.79 -3.25
CA TYR A 98 19.76 8.17 -2.68
C TYR A 98 19.41 6.86 -3.40
N PRO A 99 19.16 5.74 -2.69
CA PRO A 99 18.77 4.50 -3.34
C PRO A 99 17.44 4.64 -4.08
N LEU A 100 17.36 4.07 -5.28
CA LEU A 100 16.12 3.92 -6.04
C LEU A 100 15.63 2.48 -5.92
N VAL A 101 14.60 2.29 -5.12
CA VAL A 101 13.97 0.99 -4.85
C VAL A 101 13.03 0.62 -6.00
N THR A 102 13.12 -0.62 -6.44
CA THR A 102 12.28 -1.24 -7.47
C THR A 102 11.62 -2.50 -6.91
N SER A 103 10.71 -3.13 -7.66
CA SER A 103 10.11 -4.41 -7.27
C SER A 103 11.14 -5.51 -6.96
N LYS A 104 12.31 -5.47 -7.58
CA LYS A 104 13.41 -6.43 -7.34
C LYS A 104 14.00 -6.32 -5.94
N ASN A 105 13.85 -5.17 -5.30
CA ASN A 105 14.35 -4.89 -3.96
C ASN A 105 13.38 -5.33 -2.85
N LEU A 106 12.12 -5.66 -3.19
CA LEU A 106 11.12 -6.14 -2.25
C LEU A 106 11.17 -7.67 -2.17
N ARG A 107 11.73 -8.20 -1.09
CA ARG A 107 11.92 -9.65 -0.92
C ARG A 107 11.67 -10.07 0.52
N ASN A 108 10.93 -11.15 0.70
CA ASN A 108 10.71 -11.77 2.02
C ASN A 108 10.22 -10.79 3.11
N GLY A 109 9.39 -9.81 2.73
CA GLY A 109 8.85 -8.82 3.66
C GLY A 109 9.82 -7.73 4.09
N ILE A 110 10.97 -7.59 3.41
CA ILE A 110 11.97 -6.55 3.66
C ILE A 110 12.35 -5.81 2.39
N ILE A 111 12.92 -4.62 2.54
CA ILE A 111 13.56 -3.88 1.45
C ILE A 111 15.03 -4.30 1.42
N ASP A 112 15.41 -5.01 0.37
CA ASP A 112 16.82 -5.36 0.13
C ASP A 112 17.50 -4.25 -0.70
N PHE A 113 18.29 -3.43 -0.07
CA PHE A 113 19.05 -2.37 -0.73
C PHE A 113 20.30 -2.86 -1.47
N LYS A 114 20.66 -4.14 -1.33
CA LYS A 114 21.79 -4.71 -2.04
C LYS A 114 21.58 -4.66 -3.55
N GLY A 115 22.48 -3.96 -4.22
CA GLY A 115 22.37 -3.76 -5.68
C GLY A 115 21.33 -2.71 -6.09
N ALA A 116 20.78 -1.93 -5.17
CA ALA A 116 19.99 -0.75 -5.51
C ALA A 116 20.87 0.27 -6.26
N LEU A 117 20.31 0.86 -7.30
CA LEU A 117 20.95 1.94 -8.03
C LEU A 117 20.72 3.27 -7.28
N PHE A 118 21.66 4.18 -7.41
CA PHE A 118 21.58 5.48 -6.74
C PHE A 118 21.18 6.57 -7.72
N ILE A 119 20.45 7.57 -7.22
CA ILE A 119 20.03 8.78 -7.93
C ILE A 119 20.54 10.02 -7.21
N SER A 120 20.55 11.14 -7.93
CA SER A 120 20.97 12.42 -7.36
C SER A 120 20.02 12.91 -6.27
N LYS A 121 20.45 13.88 -5.49
CA LYS A 121 19.61 14.54 -4.49
C LYS A 121 18.43 15.24 -5.15
N GLU A 122 18.66 15.92 -6.25
CA GLU A 122 17.67 16.68 -7.03
C GLU A 122 16.57 15.74 -7.54
N ASP A 123 16.94 14.59 -8.10
CA ASP A 123 15.99 13.57 -8.55
C ASP A 123 15.22 12.99 -7.38
N HIS A 124 15.89 12.70 -6.24
CA HIS A 124 15.24 12.22 -5.03
C HIS A 124 14.20 13.21 -4.51
N GLU A 125 14.55 14.49 -4.41
CA GLU A 125 13.63 15.54 -3.95
C GLU A 125 12.43 15.69 -4.89
N ALA A 126 12.66 15.69 -6.21
CA ALA A 126 11.60 15.76 -7.20
C ALA A 126 10.62 14.56 -7.11
N ILE A 127 11.13 13.36 -6.90
CA ILE A 127 10.31 12.15 -6.70
C ILE A 127 9.56 12.23 -5.36
N SER A 128 10.24 12.65 -4.29
CA SER A 128 9.68 12.74 -2.95
C SER A 128 8.55 13.77 -2.83
N CYS A 129 8.52 14.81 -3.63
CA CYS A 129 7.39 15.74 -3.69
C CYS A 129 6.06 15.04 -4.00
N ARG A 130 6.09 13.89 -4.68
CA ARG A 130 4.90 13.16 -5.09
C ARG A 130 4.72 11.83 -4.37
N SER A 131 5.81 11.12 -4.11
CA SER A 131 5.80 9.76 -3.61
C SER A 131 6.91 9.51 -2.58
N LYS A 132 7.01 10.43 -1.60
CA LYS A 132 7.85 10.22 -0.43
C LYS A 132 7.41 8.97 0.30
N VAL A 133 8.37 8.18 0.72
CA VAL A 133 8.13 7.00 1.56
C VAL A 133 8.44 7.36 3.01
N ASP A 134 7.50 7.11 3.89
CA ASP A 134 7.64 7.32 5.34
C ASP A 134 7.56 5.99 6.11
N GLU A 135 7.84 6.02 7.41
CA GLU A 135 7.64 4.86 8.27
C GLU A 135 6.15 4.50 8.35
N ASN A 136 5.88 3.21 8.41
CA ASN A 136 4.56 2.59 8.35
C ASN A 136 3.88 2.59 6.98
N ASP A 137 4.52 3.11 5.94
CA ASP A 137 4.04 2.90 4.57
C ASP A 137 4.19 1.42 4.17
N ILE A 138 3.31 0.99 3.28
CA ILE A 138 3.37 -0.34 2.68
C ILE A 138 3.82 -0.22 1.24
N LEU A 139 4.96 -0.79 0.92
CA LEU A 139 5.43 -0.93 -0.45
C LEU A 139 4.87 -2.22 -1.06
N TYR A 140 4.26 -2.12 -2.23
CA TYR A 140 3.65 -3.25 -2.91
C TYR A 140 4.00 -3.26 -4.40
N ALA A 141 4.61 -4.33 -4.88
CA ALA A 141 4.97 -4.45 -6.30
C ALA A 141 3.76 -4.80 -7.16
N MET A 142 3.40 -3.94 -8.11
CA MET A 142 2.26 -4.15 -9.03
C MET A 142 2.68 -4.60 -10.43
N ILE A 143 3.96 -4.54 -10.77
CA ILE A 143 4.50 -4.92 -12.08
C ILE A 143 5.68 -5.88 -11.88
N GLY A 144 5.80 -6.85 -12.76
CA GLY A 144 6.81 -7.90 -12.68
C GLY A 144 6.38 -8.98 -11.70
N THR A 145 7.11 -9.18 -10.62
CA THR A 145 6.68 -10.05 -9.54
C THR A 145 5.67 -9.30 -8.66
N VAL A 146 4.40 -9.40 -9.03
CA VAL A 146 3.29 -8.77 -8.30
C VAL A 146 3.22 -9.32 -6.88
N GLY A 147 3.00 -8.45 -5.91
CA GLY A 147 2.89 -8.81 -4.49
C GLY A 147 4.10 -8.36 -3.68
N ASN A 148 4.60 -9.24 -2.82
CA ASN A 148 5.69 -8.97 -1.88
C ASN A 148 5.48 -7.67 -1.09
N PRO A 149 4.37 -7.51 -0.33
CA PRO A 149 4.16 -6.33 0.48
C PRO A 149 5.25 -6.20 1.53
N VAL A 150 5.78 -4.99 1.68
CA VAL A 150 6.79 -4.66 2.69
C VAL A 150 6.30 -3.48 3.50
N LEU A 151 6.08 -3.68 4.79
CA LEU A 151 5.85 -2.61 5.73
C LEU A 151 7.18 -1.92 6.06
N VAL A 152 7.28 -0.63 5.79
CA VAL A 152 8.47 0.18 6.08
C VAL A 152 8.57 0.40 7.58
N ARG A 153 9.42 -0.38 8.24
CA ARG A 153 9.75 -0.23 9.66
C ARG A 153 11.19 0.27 9.78
N HIS A 154 11.44 1.17 10.69
CA HIS A 154 12.80 1.67 10.99
C HIS A 154 13.53 2.20 9.75
N LYS A 155 12.99 3.25 9.16
CA LYS A 155 13.61 3.92 8.03
C LYS A 155 14.91 4.60 8.46
N VAL A 156 16.04 3.96 8.18
CA VAL A 156 17.38 4.44 8.58
C VAL A 156 17.87 5.58 7.70
N PHE A 157 17.45 5.63 6.45
CA PHE A 157 17.81 6.66 5.47
C PHE A 157 16.70 6.83 4.43
N ASP A 158 16.74 7.96 3.74
CA ASP A 158 15.77 8.25 2.69
C ASP A 158 16.10 7.50 1.40
N PHE A 159 15.06 7.09 0.68
CA PHE A 159 15.14 6.44 -0.62
C PHE A 159 13.93 6.83 -1.48
N SER A 160 14.04 6.64 -2.78
CA SER A 160 12.95 6.83 -3.72
C SER A 160 12.44 5.51 -4.27
N ILE A 161 11.21 5.52 -4.76
CA ILE A 161 10.58 4.37 -5.40
C ILE A 161 10.39 4.61 -6.90
N LYS A 162 10.76 3.64 -7.71
CA LYS A 162 10.51 3.66 -9.14
C LYS A 162 9.13 3.06 -9.41
N LYS A 163 8.37 3.65 -10.32
CA LYS A 163 7.10 3.08 -10.76
C LYS A 163 7.32 1.72 -11.40
N HIS A 164 7.12 0.72 -10.59
CA HIS A 164 6.71 -0.60 -10.99
C HIS A 164 5.61 -1.07 -10.03
N GLY A 165 4.69 -0.11 -9.71
CA GLY A 165 3.52 -0.31 -8.90
C GLY A 165 3.84 -0.46 -7.41
N PHE A 166 3.74 0.64 -6.69
CA PHE A 166 3.68 0.65 -5.23
C PHE A 166 2.34 1.25 -4.79
N ILE A 167 1.80 0.70 -3.76
CA ILE A 167 0.65 1.21 -3.03
C ILE A 167 1.14 1.61 -1.65
#